data_f4ccfe76ca59bebae58a33ee701094de
#
_entry.id   f4ccfe76ca59bebae58a33ee701094de
#
_cell.length_a   1.000
_cell.length_b   1.000
_cell.length_c   1.000
_cell.angle_alpha   90.00
_cell.angle_beta   90.00
_cell.angle_gamma   90.00
#
_symmetry.space_group_name_H-M   'P 1'
#
loop_
_entity.id
_entity.type
_entity.pdbx_description
1 polymer ?
#
loop_
_entity_poly.entity_id
_entity_poly.type
_entity_poly.pdbx_seq_one_letter_code
_entity_poly.pdbx_strand_id
1 'polypeptide(L)'
;INRTIEAIANGKKRMLLVMATGTGKTYTAFQIIWRAWKAGKIKKVLYLADRNILIDQTMANDFGPLAEVMTKIEKRNLDSSFEIYMSLYQQLSGDDGTEAFKQFSPDFFDMIIVDEAHRGSAREESNWRKILTYFDSAIQLGMTATPKKDDNVDTFDYFGNPLYTYSLKQGIDDGFLAPYKIVRVSMDKDLEGYRPVKGETDIHGLEIKDEVYTGKDFDRSMVIEARTKLVAKRVTEYLKKNDRMAKTIIFCVDIEHAERMRKELVALNEDMMQKDSRYIMKLTGDDIEGLAQLDNFIDVNSPYPTIVTTSKLLTTGVDAKTVQLIVLDANIASVTEFKQIIGRGTRLRTDVGKYYFTIMDFRNATNLFADPNFDGPAESIVDVSDTEEMPDDSHDMGNEGEIGEEEEVLTTGRDDDTDTLDNSDVPPAPPGEG
;
A
#
# COMPACT_ATOMS: atom_id res chain seq x y z
N ILE A 1 2.24 20.44 2.63
CA ILE A 1 1.63 21.32 3.67
C ILE A 1 1.51 22.74 3.13
N ASN A 2 2.61 23.45 2.79
CA ASN A 2 2.57 24.86 2.41
C ASN A 2 1.67 25.13 1.19
N ARG A 3 1.74 24.32 0.13
CA ARG A 3 0.84 24.43 -1.04
C ARG A 3 -0.64 24.32 -0.67
N THR A 4 -0.98 23.48 0.31
CA THR A 4 -2.36 23.31 0.78
C THR A 4 -2.82 24.53 1.57
N ILE A 5 -1.99 25.04 2.46
CA ILE A 5 -2.29 26.27 3.22
C ILE A 5 -2.45 27.48 2.29
N GLU A 6 -1.59 27.61 1.30
CA GLU A 6 -1.68 28.65 0.27
C GLU A 6 -2.97 28.52 -0.57
N ALA A 7 -3.31 27.29 -1.00
CA ALA A 7 -4.55 27.06 -1.73
C ALA A 7 -5.81 27.41 -0.89
N ILE A 8 -5.80 27.08 0.41
CA ILE A 8 -6.85 27.48 1.35
C ILE A 8 -6.93 29.01 1.47
N ALA A 9 -5.79 29.69 1.61
CA ALA A 9 -5.73 31.14 1.69
C ALA A 9 -6.29 31.82 0.42
N ASN A 10 -6.07 31.20 -0.74
CA ASN A 10 -6.61 31.62 -2.05
C ASN A 10 -8.08 31.21 -2.28
N GLY A 11 -8.77 30.66 -1.28
CA GLY A 11 -10.20 30.32 -1.35
C GLY A 11 -10.51 29.00 -2.08
N LYS A 12 -9.50 28.14 -2.33
CA LYS A 12 -9.75 26.83 -2.94
C LYS A 12 -10.44 25.92 -1.94
N LYS A 13 -11.64 25.42 -2.29
CA LYS A 13 -12.45 24.59 -1.39
C LYS A 13 -12.22 23.09 -1.52
N ARG A 14 -11.87 22.58 -2.69
CA ARG A 14 -11.64 21.15 -2.93
C ARG A 14 -10.21 20.91 -3.37
N MET A 15 -9.53 19.97 -2.71
CA MET A 15 -8.14 19.67 -2.94
C MET A 15 -7.89 18.16 -2.80
N LEU A 16 -6.93 17.65 -3.59
CA LEU A 16 -6.47 16.27 -3.52
C LEU A 16 -4.96 16.24 -3.26
N LEU A 17 -4.54 15.45 -2.30
CA LEU A 17 -3.14 15.07 -2.11
C LEU A 17 -2.96 13.59 -2.44
N VAL A 18 -2.06 13.29 -3.34
CA VAL A 18 -1.64 11.92 -3.65
C VAL A 18 -0.29 11.70 -3.00
N MET A 19 -0.25 10.80 -2.01
CA MET A 19 0.96 10.54 -1.24
C MET A 19 1.10 9.03 -1.04
N ALA A 20 2.22 8.45 -1.46
CA ALA A 20 2.48 7.02 -1.30
C ALA A 20 2.35 6.57 0.16
N THR A 21 2.06 5.31 0.37
CA THR A 21 2.01 4.74 1.72
C THR A 21 3.39 4.91 2.38
N GLY A 22 3.38 5.37 3.62
CA GLY A 22 4.64 5.56 4.33
C GLY A 22 5.22 6.96 4.31
N THR A 23 4.70 7.86 3.47
CA THR A 23 5.22 9.23 3.32
C THR A 23 4.67 10.24 4.33
N GLY A 24 3.94 9.77 5.37
CA GLY A 24 3.43 10.65 6.42
C GLY A 24 2.14 11.38 6.07
N LYS A 25 1.20 10.74 5.34
CA LYS A 25 -0.14 11.29 5.04
C LYS A 25 -0.83 11.83 6.30
N THR A 26 -0.95 11.02 7.34
CA THR A 26 -1.64 11.37 8.59
C THR A 26 -0.98 12.56 9.28
N TYR A 27 0.35 12.56 9.38
CA TYR A 27 1.09 13.69 9.93
C TYR A 27 0.92 14.97 9.08
N THR A 28 0.87 14.83 7.76
CA THR A 28 0.59 15.96 6.85
C THR A 28 -0.80 16.53 7.10
N ALA A 29 -1.82 15.68 7.27
CA ALA A 29 -3.17 16.10 7.63
C ALA A 29 -3.19 16.86 8.98
N PHE A 30 -2.56 16.28 10.01
CA PHE A 30 -2.40 16.94 11.30
C PHE A 30 -1.77 18.32 11.17
N GLN A 31 -0.66 18.46 10.46
CA GLN A 31 0.04 19.72 10.29
C GLN A 31 -0.78 20.78 9.53
N ILE A 32 -1.60 20.37 8.58
CA ILE A 32 -2.53 21.26 7.85
C ILE A 32 -3.61 21.78 8.82
N ILE A 33 -4.25 20.86 9.56
CA ILE A 33 -5.26 21.21 10.56
C ILE A 33 -4.65 22.12 11.62
N TRP A 34 -3.55 21.73 12.24
CA TRP A 34 -2.88 22.45 13.30
C TRP A 34 -2.58 23.90 12.92
N ARG A 35 -1.99 24.12 11.74
CA ARG A 35 -1.63 25.46 11.28
C ARG A 35 -2.85 26.31 10.97
N ALA A 36 -3.86 25.77 10.30
CA ALA A 36 -5.07 26.48 9.96
C ALA A 36 -5.91 26.81 11.23
N TRP A 37 -5.96 25.87 12.17
CA TRP A 37 -6.63 26.04 13.47
C TRP A 37 -5.94 27.08 14.36
N LYS A 38 -4.61 26.97 14.53
CA LYS A 38 -3.82 27.98 15.29
C LYS A 38 -3.91 29.38 14.68
N ALA A 39 -4.03 29.49 13.37
CA ALA A 39 -4.25 30.76 12.69
C ALA A 39 -5.70 31.30 12.82
N GLY A 40 -6.58 30.57 13.50
CA GLY A 40 -8.00 30.93 13.65
C GLY A 40 -8.82 30.93 12.35
N LYS A 41 -8.32 30.23 11.33
CA LYS A 41 -9.00 30.14 10.03
C LYS A 41 -10.02 29.02 9.95
N ILE A 42 -9.87 27.99 10.77
CA ILE A 42 -10.81 26.88 10.95
C ILE A 42 -11.00 26.64 12.45
N LYS A 43 -12.20 26.18 12.84
CA LYS A 43 -12.52 25.81 14.23
C LYS A 43 -13.06 24.39 14.30
N LYS A 44 -13.96 24.02 13.40
CA LYS A 44 -14.62 22.72 13.37
C LYS A 44 -14.08 21.88 12.22
N VAL A 45 -13.46 20.76 12.55
CA VAL A 45 -12.86 19.85 11.56
C VAL A 45 -13.48 18.47 11.67
N LEU A 46 -13.78 17.85 10.55
CA LEU A 46 -14.17 16.45 10.45
C LEU A 46 -13.09 15.65 9.71
N TYR A 47 -12.54 14.65 10.36
CA TYR A 47 -11.61 13.68 9.77
C TYR A 47 -12.34 12.36 9.53
N LEU A 48 -12.45 11.95 8.29
CA LEU A 48 -13.14 10.74 7.85
C LEU A 48 -12.12 9.66 7.45
N ALA A 49 -12.26 8.47 8.05
CA ALA A 49 -11.49 7.28 7.69
C ALA A 49 -12.42 6.10 7.41
N ASP A 50 -11.88 5.01 6.88
CA ASP A 50 -12.62 3.79 6.56
C ASP A 50 -12.61 2.75 7.67
N ARG A 51 -11.66 2.81 8.62
CA ARG A 51 -11.46 1.80 9.68
C ARG A 51 -11.17 2.41 11.05
N ASN A 52 -11.73 1.78 12.09
CA ASN A 52 -11.52 2.20 13.48
C ASN A 52 -10.06 2.21 13.91
N ILE A 53 -9.30 1.18 13.53
CA ILE A 53 -7.89 1.08 13.88
C ILE A 53 -7.06 2.27 13.37
N LEU A 54 -7.41 2.81 12.19
CA LEU A 54 -6.78 4.01 11.65
C LEU A 54 -7.10 5.23 12.50
N ILE A 55 -8.36 5.39 12.91
CA ILE A 55 -8.78 6.50 13.78
C ILE A 55 -8.04 6.44 15.11
N ASP A 56 -8.03 5.28 15.78
CA ASP A 56 -7.44 5.14 17.11
C ASP A 56 -5.92 5.40 17.08
N GLN A 57 -5.21 4.89 16.07
CA GLN A 57 -3.79 5.16 15.86
C GLN A 57 -3.52 6.64 15.53
N THR A 58 -4.35 7.26 14.68
CA THR A 58 -4.26 8.67 14.32
C THR A 58 -4.41 9.55 15.56
N MET A 59 -5.42 9.28 16.39
CA MET A 59 -5.67 10.04 17.63
C MET A 59 -4.52 9.90 18.62
N ALA A 60 -4.02 8.69 18.83
CA ALA A 60 -2.98 8.41 19.82
C ALA A 60 -1.60 8.96 19.41
N ASN A 61 -1.26 8.89 18.12
CA ASN A 61 0.06 9.23 17.63
C ASN A 61 0.14 10.69 17.15
N ASP A 62 -0.32 10.95 15.92
CA ASP A 62 -0.08 12.24 15.26
C ASP A 62 -0.93 13.37 15.84
N PHE A 63 -2.16 13.07 16.28
CA PHE A 63 -3.12 14.07 16.78
C PHE A 63 -3.11 14.26 18.30
N GLY A 64 -2.21 13.61 19.02
CA GLY A 64 -2.07 13.76 20.48
C GLY A 64 -2.08 15.22 20.99
N PRO A 65 -1.42 16.19 20.32
CA PRO A 65 -1.48 17.61 20.73
C PRO A 65 -2.87 18.26 20.67
N LEU A 66 -3.86 17.62 20.01
CA LEU A 66 -5.24 18.07 19.90
C LEU A 66 -6.21 17.28 20.82
N ALA A 67 -5.71 16.39 21.69
CA ALA A 67 -6.51 15.47 22.48
C ALA A 67 -7.62 16.16 23.31
N GLU A 68 -7.36 17.35 23.85
CA GLU A 68 -8.33 18.09 24.67
C GLU A 68 -9.53 18.66 23.88
N VAL A 69 -9.35 18.88 22.57
CA VAL A 69 -10.36 19.47 21.68
C VAL A 69 -10.89 18.48 20.65
N MET A 70 -10.46 17.21 20.73
CA MET A 70 -10.76 16.16 19.78
C MET A 70 -11.70 15.10 20.36
N THR A 71 -12.62 14.59 19.54
CA THR A 71 -13.49 13.48 19.89
C THR A 71 -13.63 12.49 18.75
N LYS A 72 -13.86 11.22 19.10
CA LYS A 72 -14.29 10.19 18.16
C LYS A 72 -15.80 10.08 18.20
N ILE A 73 -16.45 10.15 17.05
CA ILE A 73 -17.89 9.92 16.95
C ILE A 73 -18.15 8.41 17.07
N GLU A 74 -18.75 8.02 18.20
CA GLU A 74 -19.15 6.64 18.46
C GLU A 74 -20.66 6.52 18.62
N LYS A 75 -21.23 5.44 18.12
CA LYS A 75 -22.65 5.11 18.27
C LYS A 75 -23.61 6.26 17.90
N ARG A 76 -23.19 7.11 16.93
CA ARG A 76 -23.96 8.27 16.48
C ARG A 76 -24.27 9.30 17.58
N ASN A 77 -23.51 9.29 18.67
CA ASN A 77 -23.63 10.33 19.69
C ASN A 77 -22.77 11.54 19.27
N LEU A 78 -23.42 12.64 18.96
CA LEU A 78 -22.81 13.83 18.40
C LEU A 78 -22.79 14.94 19.47
N ASP A 79 -21.65 15.11 20.14
CA ASP A 79 -21.41 16.23 21.03
C ASP A 79 -20.82 17.41 20.24
N SER A 80 -21.56 18.50 20.13
CA SER A 80 -21.15 19.68 19.36
C SER A 80 -20.09 20.55 20.04
N SER A 81 -19.66 20.21 21.26
CA SER A 81 -18.70 21.01 22.04
C SER A 81 -17.27 20.92 21.53
N PHE A 82 -16.87 19.80 20.94
CA PHE A 82 -15.52 19.57 20.44
C PHE A 82 -15.22 20.38 19.17
N GLU A 83 -13.93 20.50 18.83
CA GLU A 83 -13.47 21.22 17.65
C GLU A 83 -13.02 20.25 16.55
N ILE A 84 -12.41 19.13 16.90
CA ILE A 84 -11.92 18.10 15.96
C ILE A 84 -12.73 16.82 16.15
N TYR A 85 -13.32 16.33 15.06
CA TYR A 85 -14.18 15.15 15.03
C TYR A 85 -13.52 14.07 14.16
N MET A 86 -13.34 12.89 14.73
CA MET A 86 -12.87 11.69 14.03
C MET A 86 -14.04 10.73 13.84
N SER A 87 -14.27 10.25 12.62
CA SER A 87 -15.36 9.31 12.35
C SER A 87 -15.07 8.38 11.20
N LEU A 88 -15.73 7.22 11.23
CA LEU A 88 -15.90 6.41 10.02
C LEU A 88 -17.00 7.04 9.15
N TYR A 89 -16.76 7.07 7.83
CA TYR A 89 -17.81 7.57 6.93
C TYR A 89 -19.07 6.68 6.96
N GLN A 90 -18.93 5.36 7.20
CA GLN A 90 -20.06 4.44 7.37
C GLN A 90 -20.91 4.80 8.60
N GLN A 91 -20.30 5.27 9.70
CA GLN A 91 -21.02 5.65 10.91
C GLN A 91 -21.88 6.90 10.69
N LEU A 92 -21.38 7.84 9.91
CA LEU A 92 -22.09 9.09 9.61
C LEU A 92 -23.13 8.93 8.50
N SER A 93 -22.85 8.14 7.46
CA SER A 93 -23.78 7.96 6.34
C SER A 93 -24.93 7.00 6.68
N GLY A 94 -24.72 6.06 7.61
CA GLY A 94 -25.68 5.04 8.03
C GLY A 94 -26.01 4.00 6.95
N ASP A 95 -25.72 2.72 7.20
CA ASP A 95 -26.11 1.63 6.30
C ASP A 95 -27.65 1.43 6.22
N ASP A 96 -28.35 1.94 7.21
CA ASP A 96 -29.80 1.91 7.38
C ASP A 96 -30.53 3.18 6.90
N GLY A 97 -29.83 4.10 6.24
CA GLY A 97 -30.38 5.35 5.73
C GLY A 97 -30.61 6.43 6.78
N THR A 98 -30.08 6.30 7.99
CA THR A 98 -30.28 7.26 9.09
C THR A 98 -29.50 8.57 8.94
N GLU A 99 -28.56 8.66 7.97
CA GLU A 99 -27.81 9.88 7.60
C GLU A 99 -27.45 10.77 8.82
N ALA A 100 -26.72 10.17 9.79
CA ALA A 100 -26.41 10.80 11.07
C ALA A 100 -25.70 12.16 10.92
N PHE A 101 -24.99 12.39 9.80
CA PHE A 101 -24.34 13.66 9.51
C PHE A 101 -25.32 14.84 9.45
N LYS A 102 -26.61 14.62 9.17
CA LYS A 102 -27.66 15.66 9.13
C LYS A 102 -28.06 16.21 10.51
N GLN A 103 -27.55 15.62 11.60
CA GLN A 103 -27.70 16.17 12.94
C GLN A 103 -26.87 17.44 13.15
N PHE A 104 -25.83 17.65 12.33
CA PHE A 104 -25.10 18.90 12.25
C PHE A 104 -25.73 19.82 11.18
N SER A 105 -25.64 21.15 11.38
CA SER A 105 -26.02 22.08 10.31
C SER A 105 -25.08 21.97 9.11
N PRO A 106 -25.50 22.27 7.87
CA PRO A 106 -24.66 22.16 6.68
C PRO A 106 -23.37 22.99 6.71
N ASP A 107 -23.34 24.01 7.55
CA ASP A 107 -22.22 24.95 7.77
C ASP A 107 -21.44 24.68 9.05
N PHE A 108 -21.68 23.53 9.72
CA PHE A 108 -21.07 23.23 11.01
C PHE A 108 -19.55 23.00 10.93
N PHE A 109 -19.07 22.38 9.87
CA PHE A 109 -17.64 22.09 9.69
C PHE A 109 -17.00 23.13 8.77
N ASP A 110 -15.86 23.68 9.19
CA ASP A 110 -15.03 24.56 8.38
C ASP A 110 -14.13 23.75 7.42
N MET A 111 -13.72 22.53 7.84
CA MET A 111 -12.83 21.66 7.06
C MET A 111 -13.23 20.21 7.23
N ILE A 112 -13.17 19.45 6.12
CA ILE A 112 -13.34 17.99 6.11
C ILE A 112 -12.14 17.37 5.42
N ILE A 113 -11.51 16.39 6.07
CA ILE A 113 -10.47 15.55 5.49
C ILE A 113 -11.03 14.15 5.27
N VAL A 114 -10.83 13.62 4.06
CA VAL A 114 -11.16 12.24 3.71
C VAL A 114 -9.86 11.48 3.49
N ASP A 115 -9.52 10.62 4.44
CA ASP A 115 -8.38 9.72 4.30
C ASP A 115 -8.78 8.50 3.46
N GLU A 116 -7.83 8.02 2.65
CA GLU A 116 -8.04 6.97 1.66
C GLU A 116 -9.23 7.25 0.71
N ALA A 117 -9.28 8.47 0.16
CA ALA A 117 -10.38 8.98 -0.67
C ALA A 117 -10.67 8.15 -1.94
N HIS A 118 -9.82 7.17 -2.27
CA HIS A 118 -10.02 6.20 -3.36
C HIS A 118 -10.82 4.96 -2.92
N ARG A 119 -11.07 4.78 -1.61
CA ARG A 119 -11.63 3.54 -1.07
C ARG A 119 -13.15 3.51 -1.12
N GLY A 120 -13.60 2.29 -1.34
CA GLY A 120 -14.98 1.89 -1.23
C GLY A 120 -15.51 1.18 -2.46
N SER A 121 -16.55 0.36 -2.26
CA SER A 121 -17.48 -0.04 -3.32
C SER A 121 -18.20 1.21 -3.84
N ALA A 122 -18.80 1.17 -5.01
CA ALA A 122 -19.63 2.28 -5.55
C ALA A 122 -20.67 2.79 -4.51
N ARG A 123 -21.12 1.93 -3.59
CA ARG A 123 -22.01 2.26 -2.48
C ARG A 123 -21.30 3.06 -1.38
N GLU A 124 -20.09 2.69 -1.01
CA GLU A 124 -19.32 3.36 0.07
C GLU A 124 -18.83 4.74 -0.39
N GLU A 125 -18.47 4.87 -1.65
CA GLU A 125 -18.11 6.16 -2.24
C GLU A 125 -19.30 7.10 -2.35
N SER A 126 -20.48 6.57 -2.61
CA SER A 126 -21.71 7.37 -2.53
C SER A 126 -21.93 7.91 -1.11
N ASN A 127 -21.41 7.22 -0.08
CA ASN A 127 -21.61 7.61 1.31
C ASN A 127 -20.74 8.80 1.72
N TRP A 128 -19.43 8.77 1.49
CA TRP A 128 -18.60 9.94 1.81
C TRP A 128 -18.94 11.13 0.89
N ARG A 129 -19.29 10.89 -0.37
CA ARG A 129 -19.77 11.96 -1.28
C ARG A 129 -21.03 12.65 -0.77
N LYS A 130 -21.99 11.90 -0.21
CA LYS A 130 -23.18 12.49 0.42
C LYS A 130 -22.82 13.42 1.58
N ILE A 131 -21.90 12.98 2.44
CA ILE A 131 -21.39 13.80 3.55
C ILE A 131 -20.75 15.08 3.01
N LEU A 132 -19.84 14.97 2.04
CA LEU A 132 -19.16 16.13 1.47
C LEU A 132 -20.09 17.07 0.72
N THR A 133 -21.10 16.53 0.03
CA THR A 133 -22.10 17.34 -0.66
C THR A 133 -23.01 18.08 0.33
N TYR A 134 -23.32 17.48 1.47
CA TYR A 134 -24.10 18.13 2.51
C TYR A 134 -23.34 19.28 3.18
N PHE A 135 -22.05 19.11 3.43
CA PHE A 135 -21.18 20.15 3.98
C PHE A 135 -20.36 20.86 2.89
N ASP A 136 -21.02 21.30 1.84
CA ASP A 136 -20.35 21.85 0.65
C ASP A 136 -19.70 23.23 0.92
N SER A 137 -20.09 23.92 1.99
CA SER A 137 -19.46 25.14 2.49
C SER A 137 -18.03 24.90 3.02
N ALA A 138 -17.74 23.70 3.53
CA ALA A 138 -16.47 23.32 4.12
C ALA A 138 -15.32 23.26 3.10
N ILE A 139 -14.11 23.50 3.58
CA ILE A 139 -12.88 23.15 2.85
C ILE A 139 -12.74 21.62 2.86
N GLN A 140 -12.57 21.00 1.70
CA GLN A 140 -12.57 19.55 1.54
C GLN A 140 -11.23 19.08 1.00
N LEU A 141 -10.53 18.25 1.76
CA LEU A 141 -9.23 17.68 1.40
C LEU A 141 -9.31 16.17 1.29
N GLY A 142 -9.19 15.65 0.09
CA GLY A 142 -8.99 14.21 -0.15
C GLY A 142 -7.50 13.85 -0.03
N MET A 143 -7.22 12.74 0.63
CA MET A 143 -5.87 12.17 0.74
C MET A 143 -5.90 10.72 0.31
N THR A 144 -4.95 10.30 -0.51
CA THR A 144 -4.90 8.94 -1.03
C THR A 144 -3.49 8.54 -1.42
N ALA A 145 -3.18 7.24 -1.32
CA ALA A 145 -1.95 6.70 -1.91
C ALA A 145 -2.10 6.48 -3.43
N THR A 146 -3.31 6.19 -3.89
CA THR A 146 -3.61 5.85 -5.29
C THR A 146 -4.98 6.40 -5.66
N PRO A 147 -5.07 7.49 -6.42
CA PRO A 147 -6.36 7.98 -6.88
C PRO A 147 -6.93 7.03 -7.94
N LYS A 148 -8.21 6.71 -7.82
CA LYS A 148 -8.93 5.94 -8.83
C LYS A 148 -9.28 6.79 -10.04
N LYS A 149 -9.18 6.17 -11.23
CA LYS A 149 -9.58 6.70 -12.53
C LYS A 149 -10.56 5.77 -13.27
N ASP A 150 -11.30 4.93 -12.55
CA ASP A 150 -12.24 3.99 -13.17
C ASP A 150 -13.61 4.64 -13.41
N ASP A 151 -14.32 4.18 -14.45
CA ASP A 151 -15.49 4.79 -15.07
C ASP A 151 -16.67 5.16 -14.17
N ASN A 152 -16.73 4.69 -12.94
CA ASN A 152 -17.83 4.97 -12.01
C ASN A 152 -17.46 5.69 -10.73
N VAL A 153 -16.16 5.92 -10.49
CA VAL A 153 -15.67 6.53 -9.26
C VAL A 153 -14.34 7.20 -9.50
N ASP A 154 -14.39 8.40 -9.99
CA ASP A 154 -13.19 9.18 -10.20
C ASP A 154 -12.98 10.16 -9.04
N THR A 155 -11.95 9.90 -8.24
CA THR A 155 -11.49 10.83 -7.20
C THR A 155 -11.16 12.20 -7.79
N PHE A 156 -10.68 12.22 -9.05
CA PHE A 156 -10.37 13.46 -9.76
C PHE A 156 -11.62 14.25 -10.17
N ASP A 157 -12.74 13.58 -10.48
CA ASP A 157 -14.00 14.25 -10.79
C ASP A 157 -14.50 15.09 -9.63
N TYR A 158 -14.27 14.63 -8.40
CA TYR A 158 -14.73 15.34 -7.22
C TYR A 158 -13.75 16.40 -6.73
N PHE A 159 -12.50 16.04 -6.55
CA PHE A 159 -11.48 16.92 -5.96
C PHE A 159 -10.69 17.73 -6.99
N GLY A 160 -10.76 17.38 -8.26
CA GLY A 160 -9.91 17.89 -9.32
C GLY A 160 -8.51 17.24 -9.34
N ASN A 161 -7.66 17.76 -10.21
CA ASN A 161 -6.27 17.29 -10.28
C ASN A 161 -5.54 17.44 -8.93
N PRO A 162 -4.64 16.52 -8.57
CA PRO A 162 -3.88 16.60 -7.34
C PRO A 162 -3.16 17.95 -7.21
N LEU A 163 -3.32 18.56 -6.05
CA LEU A 163 -2.54 19.77 -5.68
C LEU A 163 -1.06 19.43 -5.53
N TYR A 164 -0.79 18.22 -5.07
CA TYR A 164 0.55 17.67 -4.93
C TYR A 164 0.52 16.15 -5.01
N THR A 165 1.52 15.59 -5.69
CA THR A 165 1.79 14.15 -5.72
C THR A 165 3.17 13.90 -5.13
N TYR A 166 3.25 12.98 -4.15
CA TYR A 166 4.49 12.47 -3.60
C TYR A 166 4.51 10.95 -3.78
N SER A 167 5.21 10.52 -4.80
CA SER A 167 5.25 9.13 -5.24
C SER A 167 6.15 8.27 -4.32
N LEU A 168 6.04 6.95 -4.44
CA LEU A 168 6.96 6.03 -3.77
C LEU A 168 8.40 6.26 -4.27
N LYS A 169 8.56 6.44 -5.59
CA LYS A 169 9.85 6.78 -6.20
C LYS A 169 10.48 8.01 -5.54
N GLN A 170 9.74 9.11 -5.44
CA GLN A 170 10.24 10.33 -4.80
C GLN A 170 10.63 10.09 -3.33
N GLY A 171 9.81 9.31 -2.59
CA GLY A 171 10.13 8.96 -1.21
C GLY A 171 11.39 8.13 -1.05
N ILE A 172 11.70 7.26 -2.03
CA ILE A 172 12.95 6.50 -2.09
C ILE A 172 14.13 7.42 -2.47
N ASP A 173 13.98 8.20 -3.54
CA ASP A 173 15.00 9.14 -4.00
C ASP A 173 15.39 10.16 -2.93
N ASP A 174 14.42 10.61 -2.11
CA ASP A 174 14.64 11.55 -0.99
C ASP A 174 15.18 10.85 0.29
N GLY A 175 15.32 9.52 0.30
CA GLY A 175 15.84 8.75 1.43
C GLY A 175 14.87 8.58 2.60
N PHE A 176 13.56 8.80 2.41
CA PHE A 176 12.53 8.60 3.44
C PHE A 176 11.91 7.20 3.42
N LEU A 177 11.94 6.53 2.27
CA LEU A 177 11.36 5.21 2.08
C LEU A 177 12.43 4.20 1.66
N ALA A 178 12.23 2.96 2.07
CA ALA A 178 13.09 1.85 1.70
C ALA A 178 12.88 1.48 0.22
N PRO A 179 13.94 1.35 -0.55
CA PRO A 179 13.90 0.73 -1.87
C PRO A 179 13.52 -0.75 -1.78
N TYR A 180 13.22 -1.37 -2.91
CA TYR A 180 12.73 -2.74 -2.92
C TYR A 180 13.39 -3.61 -4.00
N LYS A 181 13.48 -4.91 -3.68
CA LYS A 181 13.88 -5.97 -4.60
C LYS A 181 12.68 -6.83 -4.94
N ILE A 182 12.69 -7.46 -6.11
CA ILE A 182 11.63 -8.39 -6.55
C ILE A 182 12.24 -9.76 -6.82
N VAL A 183 11.66 -10.78 -6.20
CA VAL A 183 11.92 -12.19 -6.51
C VAL A 183 10.62 -12.79 -7.05
N ARG A 184 10.56 -13.03 -8.35
CA ARG A 184 9.41 -13.70 -8.98
C ARG A 184 9.66 -15.19 -9.00
N VAL A 185 8.73 -15.95 -8.45
CA VAL A 185 8.85 -17.41 -8.42
C VAL A 185 7.82 -18.00 -9.37
N SER A 186 8.29 -18.48 -10.52
CA SER A 186 7.46 -19.19 -11.48
C SER A 186 7.28 -20.64 -11.06
N MET A 187 6.05 -21.13 -11.06
CA MET A 187 5.73 -22.52 -10.77
C MET A 187 5.28 -23.22 -12.03
N ASP A 188 5.81 -24.42 -12.30
CA ASP A 188 5.53 -25.17 -13.51
C ASP A 188 4.01 -25.36 -13.74
N LYS A 189 3.26 -25.62 -12.68
CA LYS A 189 1.80 -25.77 -12.75
C LYS A 189 1.05 -24.51 -13.17
N ASP A 190 1.58 -23.33 -12.86
CA ASP A 190 0.95 -22.05 -13.23
C ASP A 190 1.28 -21.63 -14.68
N LEU A 191 2.41 -22.10 -15.24
CA LEU A 191 2.86 -21.77 -16.59
C LEU A 191 2.21 -22.66 -17.67
N GLU A 192 2.00 -23.95 -17.39
CA GLU A 192 1.57 -24.93 -18.39
C GLU A 192 0.05 -25.20 -18.39
N GLY A 193 -0.73 -24.54 -17.51
CA GLY A 193 -2.14 -24.85 -17.32
C GLY A 193 -2.30 -26.23 -16.67
N TYR A 194 -2.43 -26.25 -15.38
CA TYR A 194 -2.50 -27.50 -14.61
C TYR A 194 -3.68 -28.37 -15.04
N ARG A 195 -3.40 -29.63 -15.28
CA ARG A 195 -4.42 -30.67 -15.48
C ARG A 195 -4.26 -31.73 -14.39
N PRO A 196 -5.29 -31.93 -13.53
CA PRO A 196 -5.21 -32.91 -12.45
C PRO A 196 -4.98 -34.31 -12.95
N VAL A 197 -4.27 -35.10 -12.16
CA VAL A 197 -4.15 -36.53 -12.41
C VAL A 197 -5.46 -37.20 -11.97
N LYS A 198 -5.92 -38.20 -12.72
CA LYS A 198 -7.14 -38.93 -12.40
C LYS A 198 -7.14 -39.42 -10.94
N GLY A 199 -8.15 -39.03 -10.19
CA GLY A 199 -8.30 -39.39 -8.77
C GLY A 199 -7.62 -38.38 -7.79
N GLU A 200 -7.07 -37.27 -8.29
CA GLU A 200 -6.58 -36.18 -7.46
C GLU A 200 -7.77 -35.47 -6.80
N THR A 201 -7.67 -35.20 -5.50
CA THR A 201 -8.74 -34.57 -4.72
C THR A 201 -8.34 -33.20 -4.24
N ASP A 202 -9.32 -32.31 -4.08
CA ASP A 202 -9.15 -31.03 -3.41
C ASP A 202 -8.98 -31.21 -1.90
N ILE A 203 -8.81 -30.10 -1.16
CA ILE A 203 -8.67 -30.12 0.30
C ILE A 203 -9.89 -30.65 1.05
N HIS A 204 -11.05 -30.71 0.40
CA HIS A 204 -12.29 -31.25 0.94
C HIS A 204 -12.48 -32.71 0.61
N GLY A 205 -11.50 -33.32 -0.11
CA GLY A 205 -11.54 -34.69 -0.55
C GLY A 205 -12.45 -34.92 -1.76
N LEU A 206 -12.86 -33.88 -2.48
CA LEU A 206 -13.63 -33.96 -3.70
C LEU A 206 -12.70 -34.16 -4.91
N GLU A 207 -13.04 -35.09 -5.80
CA GLU A 207 -12.26 -35.34 -7.02
C GLU A 207 -12.24 -34.06 -7.89
N ILE A 208 -11.01 -33.58 -8.24
CA ILE A 208 -10.82 -32.42 -9.08
C ILE A 208 -11.20 -32.81 -10.52
N LYS A 209 -12.01 -32.00 -11.19
CA LYS A 209 -12.45 -32.27 -12.57
C LYS A 209 -11.27 -32.31 -13.52
N ASP A 210 -11.30 -33.24 -14.50
CA ASP A 210 -10.29 -33.39 -15.55
C ASP A 210 -10.45 -32.27 -16.61
N GLU A 211 -10.01 -31.06 -16.27
CA GLU A 211 -9.95 -29.89 -17.15
C GLU A 211 -8.64 -29.14 -16.95
N VAL A 212 -8.26 -28.27 -17.88
CA VAL A 212 -7.04 -27.46 -17.77
C VAL A 212 -7.36 -26.25 -16.94
N TYR A 213 -6.69 -26.11 -15.79
CA TYR A 213 -6.83 -24.99 -14.86
C TYR A 213 -5.70 -23.98 -15.07
N THR A 214 -6.05 -22.71 -15.00
CA THR A 214 -5.09 -21.59 -15.12
C THR A 214 -4.88 -20.92 -13.76
N GLY A 215 -3.85 -20.08 -13.63
CA GLY A 215 -3.51 -19.40 -12.36
C GLY A 215 -4.70 -18.70 -11.69
N LYS A 216 -5.74 -18.28 -12.43
CA LYS A 216 -6.95 -17.67 -11.88
C LYS A 216 -7.94 -18.66 -11.27
N ASP A 217 -7.91 -19.91 -11.73
CA ASP A 217 -8.82 -20.95 -11.28
C ASP A 217 -8.39 -21.54 -9.95
N PHE A 218 -7.10 -21.40 -9.60
CA PHE A 218 -6.52 -21.87 -8.35
C PHE A 218 -7.02 -21.14 -7.08
N ASP A 219 -7.68 -20.00 -7.22
CA ASP A 219 -7.99 -19.13 -6.08
C ASP A 219 -9.35 -19.38 -5.44
N ARG A 220 -10.31 -19.88 -6.16
CA ARG A 220 -11.68 -20.03 -5.67
C ARG A 220 -12.25 -21.46 -5.78
N SER A 221 -11.82 -22.20 -6.76
CA SER A 221 -12.38 -23.54 -7.08
C SER A 221 -11.44 -24.70 -6.75
N MET A 222 -10.12 -24.45 -6.62
CA MET A 222 -9.14 -25.50 -6.32
C MET A 222 -8.11 -25.01 -5.30
N VAL A 223 -8.08 -25.66 -4.16
CA VAL A 223 -6.99 -25.51 -3.18
C VAL A 223 -6.02 -26.66 -3.42
N ILE A 224 -4.91 -26.36 -4.06
CA ILE A 224 -3.85 -27.36 -4.27
C ILE A 224 -2.91 -27.30 -3.05
N GLU A 225 -3.03 -28.30 -2.20
CA GLU A 225 -2.15 -28.47 -1.04
C GLU A 225 -0.66 -28.47 -1.46
N ALA A 226 -0.35 -29.11 -2.59
CA ALA A 226 0.99 -29.15 -3.15
C ALA A 226 1.54 -27.75 -3.44
N ARG A 227 0.71 -26.81 -3.93
CA ARG A 227 1.10 -25.43 -4.18
C ARG A 227 1.44 -24.69 -2.89
N THR A 228 0.57 -24.80 -1.88
CA THR A 228 0.82 -24.18 -0.57
C THR A 228 2.12 -24.70 0.07
N LYS A 229 2.37 -26.00 -0.01
CA LYS A 229 3.63 -26.62 0.44
C LYS A 229 4.85 -26.07 -0.29
N LEU A 230 4.75 -25.92 -1.60
CA LEU A 230 5.84 -25.38 -2.42
C LEU A 230 6.13 -23.93 -2.05
N VAL A 231 5.11 -23.07 -1.97
CA VAL A 231 5.27 -21.67 -1.54
C VAL A 231 5.92 -21.59 -0.15
N ALA A 232 5.40 -22.35 0.83
CA ALA A 232 5.96 -22.39 2.19
C ALA A 232 7.44 -22.84 2.20
N LYS A 233 7.78 -23.84 1.35
CA LYS A 233 9.15 -24.31 1.18
C LYS A 233 10.06 -23.21 0.62
N ARG A 234 9.64 -22.52 -0.46
CA ARG A 234 10.45 -21.47 -1.11
C ARG A 234 10.67 -20.28 -0.17
N VAL A 235 9.63 -19.86 0.55
CA VAL A 235 9.75 -18.81 1.58
C VAL A 235 10.72 -19.22 2.69
N THR A 236 10.63 -20.47 3.16
CA THR A 236 11.54 -21.00 4.19
C THR A 236 12.98 -21.06 3.71
N GLU A 237 13.22 -21.52 2.47
CA GLU A 237 14.55 -21.58 1.85
C GLU A 237 15.17 -20.17 1.75
N TYR A 238 14.41 -19.19 1.28
CA TYR A 238 14.85 -17.80 1.18
C TYR A 238 15.23 -17.24 2.55
N LEU A 239 14.36 -17.41 3.56
CA LEU A 239 14.63 -16.94 4.92
C LEU A 239 15.83 -17.65 5.56
N LYS A 240 16.02 -18.95 5.32
CA LYS A 240 17.19 -19.70 5.80
C LYS A 240 18.51 -19.22 5.17
N LYS A 241 18.44 -18.78 3.91
CA LYS A 241 19.61 -18.32 3.17
C LYS A 241 19.99 -16.88 3.55
N ASN A 242 18.98 -16.01 3.81
CA ASN A 242 19.18 -14.59 4.07
C ASN A 242 19.09 -14.26 5.57
N ASP A 243 17.91 -14.09 6.09
CA ASP A 243 17.65 -13.82 7.52
C ASP A 243 16.38 -14.50 8.02
N ARG A 244 16.52 -15.45 8.92
CA ARG A 244 15.38 -16.16 9.53
C ARG A 244 14.54 -15.28 10.47
N MET A 245 15.07 -14.15 10.91
CA MET A 245 14.37 -13.21 11.78
C MET A 245 13.78 -12.02 11.02
N ALA A 246 13.92 -12.00 9.69
CA ALA A 246 13.31 -10.99 8.85
C ALA A 246 11.79 -10.99 9.02
N LYS A 247 11.22 -9.90 9.51
CA LYS A 247 9.77 -9.73 9.63
C LYS A 247 9.10 -9.90 8.28
N THR A 248 8.19 -10.88 8.19
CA THR A 248 7.60 -11.35 6.93
C THR A 248 6.08 -11.30 6.99
N ILE A 249 5.45 -10.76 5.94
CA ILE A 249 4.01 -10.85 5.73
C ILE A 249 3.75 -11.71 4.49
N ILE A 250 2.91 -12.74 4.65
CA ILE A 250 2.47 -13.60 3.55
C ILE A 250 1.00 -13.34 3.29
N PHE A 251 0.70 -12.74 2.15
CA PHE A 251 -0.67 -12.46 1.71
C PHE A 251 -1.25 -13.68 1.02
N CYS A 252 -2.32 -14.20 1.58
CA CYS A 252 -3.06 -15.38 1.14
C CYS A 252 -4.43 -14.98 0.58
N VAL A 253 -5.02 -15.85 -0.25
CA VAL A 253 -6.32 -15.62 -0.93
C VAL A 253 -7.44 -15.36 0.06
N ASP A 254 -7.52 -16.22 1.10
CA ASP A 254 -8.54 -16.20 2.14
C ASP A 254 -7.99 -16.65 3.50
N ILE A 255 -8.87 -16.70 4.50
CA ILE A 255 -8.54 -17.07 5.88
C ILE A 255 -8.10 -18.54 5.99
N GLU A 256 -8.74 -19.43 5.23
CA GLU A 256 -8.41 -20.86 5.24
C GLU A 256 -7.05 -21.10 4.58
N HIS A 257 -6.75 -20.40 3.50
CA HIS A 257 -5.43 -20.45 2.86
C HIS A 257 -4.35 -19.91 3.82
N ALA A 258 -4.61 -18.83 4.55
CA ALA A 258 -3.68 -18.31 5.55
C ALA A 258 -3.38 -19.33 6.65
N GLU A 259 -4.39 -20.10 7.11
CA GLU A 259 -4.19 -21.15 8.08
C GLU A 259 -3.41 -22.36 7.52
N ARG A 260 -3.69 -22.78 6.28
CA ARG A 260 -2.91 -23.85 5.61
C ARG A 260 -1.45 -23.43 5.43
N MET A 261 -1.22 -22.23 4.96
CA MET A 261 0.14 -21.68 4.78
C MET A 261 0.89 -21.65 6.12
N ARG A 262 0.23 -21.22 7.20
CA ARG A 262 0.81 -21.24 8.55
C ARG A 262 1.23 -22.64 8.97
N LYS A 263 0.38 -23.65 8.77
CA LYS A 263 0.67 -25.05 9.12
C LYS A 263 1.89 -25.59 8.38
N GLU A 264 1.98 -25.35 7.07
CA GLU A 264 3.12 -25.79 6.26
C GLU A 264 4.42 -25.09 6.69
N LEU A 265 4.36 -23.79 6.96
CA LEU A 265 5.52 -23.04 7.45
C LEU A 265 5.97 -23.52 8.83
N VAL A 266 5.06 -23.82 9.76
CA VAL A 266 5.36 -24.38 11.09
C VAL A 266 6.07 -25.71 10.96
N ALA A 267 5.60 -26.62 10.10
CA ALA A 267 6.24 -27.90 9.85
C ALA A 267 7.67 -27.77 9.29
N LEU A 268 7.94 -26.76 8.44
CA LEU A 268 9.25 -26.51 7.84
C LEU A 268 10.23 -25.75 8.76
N ASN A 269 9.74 -25.15 9.85
CA ASN A 269 10.48 -24.31 10.77
C ASN A 269 10.33 -24.74 12.24
N GLU A 270 10.24 -26.04 12.49
CA GLU A 270 10.04 -26.62 13.81
C GLU A 270 11.09 -26.16 14.83
N ASP A 271 12.34 -26.04 14.38
CA ASP A 271 13.47 -25.57 15.18
C ASP A 271 13.29 -24.13 15.70
N MET A 272 12.61 -23.26 14.94
CA MET A 272 12.30 -21.89 15.35
C MET A 272 11.04 -21.84 16.21
N MET A 273 10.05 -22.67 15.91
CA MET A 273 8.83 -22.81 16.72
C MET A 273 9.11 -23.35 18.12
N GLN A 274 10.15 -24.19 18.27
CA GLN A 274 10.62 -24.66 19.58
C GLN A 274 11.28 -23.54 20.42
N LYS A 275 11.87 -22.52 19.77
CA LYS A 275 12.44 -21.36 20.48
C LYS A 275 11.36 -20.41 20.96
N ASP A 276 10.38 -20.12 20.11
CA ASP A 276 9.20 -19.30 20.45
C ASP A 276 8.02 -19.73 19.59
N SER A 277 6.91 -20.12 20.23
CA SER A 277 5.69 -20.55 19.53
C SER A 277 5.03 -19.44 18.69
N ARG A 278 5.40 -18.18 18.91
CA ARG A 278 4.91 -17.02 18.17
C ARG A 278 5.72 -16.75 16.91
N TYR A 279 6.77 -17.54 16.59
CA TYR A 279 7.59 -17.31 15.41
C TYR A 279 6.77 -17.23 14.11
N ILE A 280 5.76 -18.13 13.97
CA ILE A 280 4.85 -18.10 12.83
C ILE A 280 3.40 -18.04 13.35
N MET A 281 2.67 -16.98 13.01
CA MET A 281 1.29 -16.78 13.42
C MET A 281 0.38 -16.42 12.24
N LYS A 282 -0.91 -16.74 12.39
CA LYS A 282 -1.95 -16.24 11.50
C LYS A 282 -2.50 -14.94 12.09
N LEU A 283 -2.59 -13.88 11.27
CA LEU A 283 -3.21 -12.62 11.62
C LEU A 283 -4.37 -12.34 10.65
N THR A 284 -5.56 -12.74 11.07
CA THR A 284 -6.82 -12.55 10.33
C THR A 284 -7.89 -12.00 11.25
N GLY A 285 -8.95 -11.42 10.70
CA GLY A 285 -9.97 -10.74 11.49
C GLY A 285 -10.82 -11.65 12.38
N ASP A 286 -10.80 -12.96 12.16
CA ASP A 286 -11.49 -14.00 12.94
C ASP A 286 -10.61 -14.64 14.02
N ASP A 287 -9.31 -14.39 14.03
CA ASP A 287 -8.34 -15.03 14.91
C ASP A 287 -8.04 -14.15 16.13
N ILE A 288 -8.69 -14.48 17.26
CA ILE A 288 -8.54 -13.72 18.53
C ILE A 288 -7.09 -13.78 19.03
N GLU A 289 -6.43 -14.95 18.92
CA GLU A 289 -5.05 -15.14 19.37
C GLU A 289 -4.08 -14.33 18.49
N GLY A 290 -4.26 -14.39 17.17
CA GLY A 290 -3.48 -13.59 16.24
C GLY A 290 -3.69 -12.10 16.47
N LEU A 291 -4.93 -11.64 16.60
CA LEU A 291 -5.24 -10.22 16.86
C LEU A 291 -4.57 -9.71 18.15
N ALA A 292 -4.50 -10.52 19.20
CA ALA A 292 -3.80 -10.17 20.43
C ALA A 292 -2.28 -10.00 20.25
N GLN A 293 -1.70 -10.54 19.17
CA GLN A 293 -0.28 -10.40 18.83
C GLN A 293 0.01 -9.31 17.78
N LEU A 294 -1.02 -8.62 17.31
CA LEU A 294 -0.86 -7.56 16.30
C LEU A 294 0.06 -6.44 16.80
N ASP A 295 -0.12 -6.00 18.04
CA ASP A 295 0.72 -4.95 18.63
C ASP A 295 2.18 -5.39 18.75
N ASN A 296 2.43 -6.66 19.12
CA ASN A 296 3.77 -7.22 19.13
C ASN A 296 4.39 -7.32 17.74
N PHE A 297 3.60 -7.61 16.70
CA PHE A 297 4.08 -7.62 15.33
C PHE A 297 4.48 -6.22 14.85
N ILE A 298 3.75 -5.20 15.27
CA ILE A 298 4.01 -3.79 14.95
C ILE A 298 5.19 -3.24 15.73
N ASP A 299 5.38 -3.69 16.99
CA ASP A 299 6.45 -3.19 17.86
C ASP A 299 7.83 -3.50 17.26
N VAL A 300 8.62 -2.46 17.12
CA VAL A 300 9.98 -2.51 16.58
C VAL A 300 10.92 -3.35 17.46
N ASN A 301 10.68 -3.35 18.78
CA ASN A 301 11.52 -4.03 19.76
C ASN A 301 11.12 -5.50 19.96
N SER A 302 9.95 -5.90 19.45
CA SER A 302 9.49 -7.29 19.56
C SER A 302 9.96 -8.10 18.35
N PRO A 303 10.77 -9.16 18.53
CA PRO A 303 11.18 -10.02 17.42
C PRO A 303 10.03 -10.94 16.95
N TYR A 304 9.02 -11.18 17.81
CA TYR A 304 7.91 -12.11 17.54
C TYR A 304 6.56 -11.41 17.60
N PRO A 305 5.61 -11.79 16.73
CA PRO A 305 5.72 -12.73 15.62
C PRO A 305 6.73 -12.28 14.56
N THR A 306 7.45 -13.25 13.95
CA THR A 306 8.41 -12.97 12.87
C THR A 306 7.73 -13.15 11.51
N ILE A 307 7.03 -14.25 11.29
CA ILE A 307 6.31 -14.55 10.05
C ILE A 307 4.81 -14.53 10.34
N VAL A 308 4.06 -13.77 9.57
CA VAL A 308 2.62 -13.72 9.69
C VAL A 308 1.94 -14.06 8.36
N THR A 309 0.94 -14.95 8.42
CA THR A 309 0.06 -15.24 7.30
C THR A 309 -1.23 -14.46 7.46
N THR A 310 -1.71 -13.83 6.39
CA THR A 310 -2.90 -12.98 6.43
C THR A 310 -3.69 -13.07 5.14
N SER A 311 -4.94 -12.68 5.17
CA SER A 311 -5.72 -12.45 3.94
C SER A 311 -5.83 -10.94 3.66
N LYS A 312 -6.80 -10.27 4.27
CA LYS A 312 -7.06 -8.83 4.02
C LYS A 312 -6.72 -7.91 5.19
N LEU A 313 -6.47 -8.46 6.39
CA LEU A 313 -6.32 -7.65 7.60
C LEU A 313 -5.13 -6.67 7.50
N LEU A 314 -3.98 -7.18 7.05
CA LEU A 314 -2.74 -6.40 6.97
C LEU A 314 -2.58 -5.59 5.67
N THR A 315 -3.53 -5.67 4.75
CA THR A 315 -3.50 -4.86 3.52
C THR A 315 -3.51 -3.38 3.85
N THR A 316 -4.26 -2.98 4.89
CA THR A 316 -4.41 -1.56 5.28
C THR A 316 -4.47 -1.39 6.79
N GLY A 317 -4.09 -0.20 7.26
CA GLY A 317 -4.25 0.21 8.66
C GLY A 317 -3.20 -0.31 9.64
N VAL A 318 -2.21 -1.08 9.19
CA VAL A 318 -1.15 -1.59 10.06
C VAL A 318 0.19 -1.00 9.64
N ASP A 319 0.88 -0.31 10.55
CA ASP A 319 2.20 0.29 10.30
C ASP A 319 3.32 -0.55 10.92
N ALA A 320 3.57 -1.73 10.35
CA ALA A 320 4.68 -2.60 10.75
C ALA A 320 5.99 -2.13 10.09
N LYS A 321 6.74 -1.28 10.80
CA LYS A 321 7.91 -0.57 10.27
C LYS A 321 9.11 -1.47 9.93
N THR A 322 9.17 -2.67 10.50
CA THR A 322 10.30 -3.59 10.40
C THR A 322 10.10 -4.71 9.38
N VAL A 323 9.02 -4.70 8.62
CA VAL A 323 8.76 -5.71 7.57
C VAL A 323 9.82 -5.65 6.49
N GLN A 324 10.50 -6.76 6.26
CA GLN A 324 11.59 -6.92 5.28
C GLN A 324 11.21 -7.83 4.10
N LEU A 325 10.25 -8.75 4.29
CA LEU A 325 9.77 -9.63 3.23
C LEU A 325 8.26 -9.55 3.11
N ILE A 326 7.78 -9.30 1.89
CA ILE A 326 6.37 -9.35 1.52
C ILE A 326 6.20 -10.47 0.50
N VAL A 327 5.38 -11.47 0.83
CA VAL A 327 5.08 -12.60 -0.04
C VAL A 327 3.68 -12.45 -0.63
N LEU A 328 3.59 -12.48 -1.95
CA LEU A 328 2.35 -12.36 -2.71
C LEU A 328 1.90 -13.75 -3.19
N ASP A 329 1.03 -14.40 -2.40
CA ASP A 329 0.33 -15.62 -2.79
C ASP A 329 -1.20 -15.44 -2.76
N ALA A 330 -1.64 -14.22 -3.00
CA ALA A 330 -3.02 -13.82 -3.19
C ALA A 330 -3.25 -13.27 -4.60
N ASN A 331 -4.46 -13.44 -5.12
CA ASN A 331 -4.88 -12.73 -6.33
C ASN A 331 -5.11 -11.26 -6.00
N ILE A 332 -4.23 -10.41 -6.45
CA ILE A 332 -4.36 -8.97 -6.33
C ILE A 332 -5.28 -8.47 -7.45
N ALA A 333 -6.38 -7.83 -7.07
CA ALA A 333 -7.43 -7.45 -8.01
C ALA A 333 -7.26 -6.05 -8.59
N SER A 334 -6.39 -5.20 -7.99
CA SER A 334 -6.23 -3.81 -8.42
C SER A 334 -4.86 -3.24 -8.10
N VAL A 335 -4.46 -2.22 -8.87
CA VAL A 335 -3.27 -1.39 -8.61
C VAL A 335 -3.29 -0.82 -7.18
N THR A 336 -4.46 -0.39 -6.72
CA THR A 336 -4.64 0.15 -5.36
C THR A 336 -4.28 -0.87 -4.28
N GLU A 337 -4.81 -2.09 -4.40
CA GLU A 337 -4.51 -3.18 -3.47
C GLU A 337 -3.02 -3.53 -3.49
N PHE A 338 -2.43 -3.64 -4.67
CA PHE A 338 -0.99 -3.87 -4.84
C PHE A 338 -0.17 -2.81 -4.11
N LYS A 339 -0.43 -1.51 -4.36
CA LYS A 339 0.31 -0.40 -3.72
C LYS A 339 0.13 -0.35 -2.20
N GLN A 340 -1.02 -0.76 -1.69
CA GLN A 340 -1.25 -0.85 -0.24
C GLN A 340 -0.45 -2.00 0.39
N ILE A 341 -0.35 -3.12 -0.30
CA ILE A 341 0.42 -4.29 0.14
C ILE A 341 1.91 -3.95 0.16
N ILE A 342 2.48 -3.48 -0.95
CA ILE A 342 3.90 -3.14 -1.01
C ILE A 342 4.25 -2.02 -0.03
N GLY A 343 3.31 -1.11 0.19
CA GLY A 343 3.44 -0.04 1.17
C GLY A 343 3.71 -0.51 2.61
N ARG A 344 3.50 -1.79 2.93
CA ARG A 344 3.86 -2.37 4.25
C ARG A 344 5.37 -2.52 4.42
N GLY A 345 6.12 -2.69 3.32
CA GLY A 345 7.58 -2.81 3.33
C GLY A 345 8.34 -1.48 3.25
N THR A 346 7.69 -0.39 2.86
CA THR A 346 8.36 0.86 2.46
C THR A 346 9.04 1.66 3.57
N ARG A 347 8.86 1.30 4.84
CA ARG A 347 9.51 2.04 5.95
C ARG A 347 11.01 1.77 5.98
N LEU A 348 11.83 2.82 5.88
CA LEU A 348 13.26 2.75 6.13
C LEU A 348 13.53 2.72 7.64
N ARG A 349 14.35 1.78 8.12
CA ARG A 349 14.72 1.61 9.53
C ARG A 349 16.17 1.18 9.64
N THR A 350 17.07 2.09 9.31
CA THR A 350 18.52 1.87 9.35
C THR A 350 19.03 1.57 10.75
N ASP A 351 18.35 2.05 11.78
CA ASP A 351 18.62 1.80 13.20
C ASP A 351 18.47 0.34 13.62
N VAL A 352 17.69 -0.46 12.89
CA VAL A 352 17.52 -1.91 13.08
C VAL A 352 17.98 -2.72 11.87
N GLY A 353 18.82 -2.12 11.01
CA GLY A 353 19.41 -2.81 9.87
C GLY A 353 18.51 -3.02 8.66
N LYS A 354 17.35 -2.35 8.60
CA LYS A 354 16.45 -2.42 7.46
C LYS A 354 16.73 -1.29 6.47
N TYR A 355 17.42 -1.58 5.39
CA TYR A 355 17.78 -0.65 4.31
C TYR A 355 16.90 -0.80 3.09
N TYR A 356 16.32 -1.96 2.85
CA TYR A 356 15.42 -2.31 1.75
C TYR A 356 14.40 -3.33 2.21
N PHE A 357 13.49 -3.71 1.33
CA PHE A 357 12.61 -4.86 1.53
C PHE A 357 12.49 -5.67 0.24
N THR A 358 12.10 -6.93 0.35
CA THR A 358 11.94 -7.82 -0.78
C THR A 358 10.47 -8.17 -0.99
N ILE A 359 10.04 -8.16 -2.25
CA ILE A 359 8.75 -8.65 -2.70
C ILE A 359 8.95 -10.01 -3.35
N MET A 360 8.44 -11.07 -2.74
CA MET A 360 8.44 -12.41 -3.32
C MET A 360 7.08 -12.67 -3.96
N ASP A 361 7.05 -12.78 -5.28
CA ASP A 361 5.82 -12.81 -6.07
C ASP A 361 5.59 -14.16 -6.71
N PHE A 362 4.55 -14.86 -6.24
CA PHE A 362 4.09 -16.14 -6.77
C PHE A 362 2.88 -16.01 -7.72
N ARG A 363 2.43 -14.79 -8.01
CA ARG A 363 1.20 -14.52 -8.77
C ARG A 363 1.39 -13.57 -9.94
N ASN A 364 2.64 -13.25 -10.24
CA ASN A 364 2.99 -12.30 -11.29
C ASN A 364 2.35 -10.91 -11.13
N ALA A 365 2.00 -10.55 -9.88
CA ALA A 365 1.36 -9.29 -9.55
C ALA A 365 2.27 -8.09 -9.83
N THR A 366 3.58 -8.25 -9.64
CA THR A 366 4.59 -7.22 -9.89
C THR A 366 4.68 -6.84 -11.38
N ASN A 367 4.45 -7.78 -12.32
CA ASN A 367 4.38 -7.47 -13.74
C ASN A 367 3.07 -6.75 -14.14
N LEU A 368 1.98 -7.05 -13.43
CA LEU A 368 0.67 -6.51 -13.76
C LEU A 368 0.45 -5.09 -13.21
N PHE A 369 1.01 -4.77 -12.06
CA PHE A 369 0.63 -3.59 -11.27
C PHE A 369 1.77 -2.66 -10.90
N ALA A 370 3.04 -3.03 -11.07
CA ALA A 370 4.15 -2.12 -10.83
C ALA A 370 4.15 -0.99 -11.85
N ASP A 371 4.30 0.24 -11.36
CA ASP A 371 4.37 1.46 -12.16
C ASP A 371 5.71 2.17 -11.89
N PRO A 372 6.71 2.00 -12.77
CA PRO A 372 8.04 2.59 -12.55
C PRO A 372 8.03 4.12 -12.40
N ASN A 373 7.02 4.81 -12.93
CA ASN A 373 6.92 6.26 -12.80
C ASN A 373 6.46 6.70 -11.41
N PHE A 374 5.63 5.88 -10.76
CA PHE A 374 5.10 6.16 -9.42
C PHE A 374 5.85 5.36 -8.34
N ASP A 375 6.07 4.06 -8.55
CA ASP A 375 6.69 3.17 -7.56
C ASP A 375 8.23 3.26 -7.59
N GLY A 376 8.80 3.72 -8.70
CA GLY A 376 10.24 3.65 -8.99
C GLY A 376 10.63 2.29 -9.56
N PRO A 377 11.84 2.17 -10.11
CA PRO A 377 12.40 0.88 -10.48
C PRO A 377 12.73 0.06 -9.22
N ALA A 378 12.57 -1.25 -9.29
CA ALA A 378 13.14 -2.13 -8.28
C ALA A 378 14.69 -2.08 -8.37
N GLU A 379 15.40 -2.18 -7.24
CA GLU A 379 16.86 -2.27 -7.23
C GLU A 379 17.36 -3.52 -7.97
N SER A 380 16.66 -4.63 -7.81
CA SER A 380 16.91 -5.85 -8.54
C SER A 380 15.63 -6.63 -8.80
N ILE A 381 15.59 -7.37 -9.90
CA ILE A 381 14.52 -8.30 -10.26
C ILE A 381 15.17 -9.63 -10.59
N VAL A 382 14.80 -10.66 -9.85
CA VAL A 382 15.27 -12.02 -10.06
C VAL A 382 14.09 -12.93 -10.35
N ASP A 383 14.10 -13.56 -11.51
CA ASP A 383 13.11 -14.57 -11.87
C ASP A 383 13.68 -15.96 -11.54
N VAL A 384 12.97 -16.77 -10.77
CA VAL A 384 13.39 -18.07 -10.28
C VAL A 384 12.31 -19.10 -10.57
N SER A 385 12.67 -20.26 -11.09
CA SER A 385 11.73 -21.39 -11.18
C SER A 385 11.56 -22.08 -9.81
N ASP A 386 10.57 -22.94 -9.68
CA ASP A 386 10.31 -23.69 -8.45
C ASP A 386 11.39 -24.73 -8.10
N THR A 387 12.31 -25.00 -9.01
CA THR A 387 13.43 -25.96 -8.87
C THR A 387 14.79 -25.28 -8.70
N GLU A 388 14.94 -23.99 -9.03
CA GLU A 388 16.18 -23.24 -8.90
C GLU A 388 16.45 -22.83 -7.44
N GLU A 389 17.70 -22.55 -7.13
CA GLU A 389 18.10 -22.08 -5.80
C GLU A 389 17.59 -20.64 -5.56
N MET A 390 17.08 -20.36 -4.35
CA MET A 390 16.66 -19.01 -3.98
C MET A 390 17.86 -18.04 -3.96
N PRO A 391 17.66 -16.78 -4.39
CA PRO A 391 18.74 -15.79 -4.43
C PRO A 391 19.27 -15.48 -3.02
N ASP A 392 20.55 -15.09 -2.99
CA ASP A 392 21.21 -14.55 -1.81
C ASP A 392 21.25 -13.03 -1.92
N ASP A 393 20.64 -12.34 -0.96
CA ASP A 393 20.59 -10.88 -0.91
C ASP A 393 21.94 -10.24 -0.55
N SER A 394 22.91 -11.02 -0.04
CA SER A 394 24.18 -10.51 0.46
C SER A 394 25.17 -10.11 -0.65
N HIS A 395 24.97 -10.58 -1.89
CA HIS A 395 25.90 -10.34 -2.99
C HIS A 395 25.70 -9.04 -3.76
N ASP A 396 24.59 -8.31 -3.54
CA ASP A 396 24.22 -7.16 -4.39
C ASP A 396 24.61 -5.78 -3.81
N MET A 397 25.33 -5.73 -2.70
CA MET A 397 25.77 -4.46 -2.07
C MET A 397 27.10 -3.92 -2.63
N GLY A 398 27.56 -4.39 -3.78
CA GLY A 398 28.89 -4.00 -4.25
C GLY A 398 29.22 -4.15 -5.72
N ASN A 399 28.29 -3.96 -6.65
CA ASN A 399 28.66 -3.80 -8.05
C ASN A 399 28.25 -2.41 -8.55
N GLU A 400 29.02 -1.37 -8.14
CA GLU A 400 29.09 -0.12 -8.87
C GLU A 400 29.71 -0.40 -10.23
N GLY A 401 28.86 -0.36 -11.29
CA GLY A 401 29.22 0.13 -12.60
C GLY A 401 30.38 -0.55 -13.31
N GLU A 402 30.18 -1.64 -14.02
CA GLU A 402 30.74 -1.77 -15.35
C GLU A 402 29.71 -1.22 -16.36
N ILE A 403 29.84 0.07 -16.67
CA ILE A 403 29.28 0.66 -17.89
C ILE A 403 30.02 -0.04 -19.03
N GLY A 404 29.37 -0.99 -19.67
CA GLY A 404 29.86 -1.58 -20.90
C GLY A 404 29.98 -0.45 -21.94
N GLU A 405 31.22 -0.11 -22.30
CA GLU A 405 31.51 0.67 -23.49
C GLU A 405 31.01 -0.14 -24.70
N GLU A 406 29.88 0.27 -25.26
CA GLU A 406 29.51 -0.15 -26.61
C GLU A 406 30.53 0.43 -27.57
N GLU A 407 31.42 -0.42 -28.11
CA GLU A 407 32.24 -0.10 -29.26
C GLU A 407 31.34 0.28 -30.45
N GLU A 408 31.23 1.57 -30.72
CA GLU A 408 30.74 2.05 -32.01
C GLU A 408 31.70 1.60 -33.14
N VAL A 409 31.27 0.62 -33.88
CA VAL A 409 31.91 0.24 -35.14
C VAL A 409 31.67 1.37 -36.15
N LEU A 410 32.67 2.21 -36.30
CA LEU A 410 32.76 3.22 -37.36
C LEU A 410 32.85 2.53 -38.74
N THR A 411 31.74 2.43 -39.46
CA THR A 411 31.74 2.21 -40.89
C THR A 411 31.90 3.56 -41.59
N THR A 412 33.09 3.75 -42.18
CA THR A 412 33.40 4.85 -43.09
C THR A 412 32.61 4.68 -44.39
N GLY A 413 31.69 5.56 -44.65
CA GLY A 413 31.08 5.82 -45.94
C GLY A 413 31.13 7.31 -46.21
N ARG A 414 32.06 7.72 -47.11
CA ARG A 414 32.06 9.04 -47.71
C ARG A 414 30.87 9.11 -48.68
N ASP A 415 30.10 10.17 -48.60
CA ASP A 415 29.65 10.90 -49.81
C ASP A 415 29.36 12.36 -49.44
N ASP A 416 29.96 13.22 -50.28
CA ASP A 416 29.78 14.68 -50.40
C ASP A 416 28.31 14.99 -50.73
N ASP A 417 27.74 15.97 -50.02
CA ASP A 417 26.95 17.00 -50.68
C ASP A 417 26.76 18.23 -49.78
N THR A 418 27.27 19.33 -50.29
CA THR A 418 27.10 20.69 -49.82
C THR A 418 25.66 21.15 -50.01
N ASP A 419 25.00 21.62 -48.95
CA ASP A 419 23.96 22.64 -49.10
C ASP A 419 23.93 23.60 -47.91
N THR A 420 24.20 24.84 -48.26
CA THR A 420 24.14 26.05 -47.45
C THR A 420 22.70 26.43 -47.15
N LEU A 421 22.33 26.56 -45.87
CA LEU A 421 21.10 27.27 -45.47
C LEU A 421 21.37 28.31 -44.38
N ASP A 422 21.13 29.46 -44.82
CA ASP A 422 20.81 30.80 -44.35
C ASP A 422 20.41 30.94 -42.87
N ASN A 423 21.13 31.86 -42.24
CA ASN A 423 21.02 32.26 -40.85
C ASN A 423 20.19 33.58 -40.81
N SER A 424 18.88 33.49 -40.67
CA SER A 424 18.07 34.67 -40.32
C SER A 424 16.75 34.23 -39.67
N ASP A 425 16.68 34.26 -38.33
CA ASP A 425 15.50 34.64 -37.54
C ASP A 425 15.76 34.40 -36.04
N VAL A 426 16.41 35.39 -35.44
CA VAL A 426 16.43 35.54 -33.97
C VAL A 426 15.70 36.87 -33.66
N PRO A 427 14.59 36.85 -32.93
CA PRO A 427 13.96 38.11 -32.50
C PRO A 427 14.71 38.74 -31.33
N PRO A 428 14.73 40.09 -31.24
CA PRO A 428 15.50 40.85 -30.25
C PRO A 428 14.86 40.81 -28.86
N ALA A 429 15.73 40.86 -27.82
CA ALA A 429 15.35 40.96 -26.40
C ALA A 429 14.70 42.33 -26.11
N PRO A 430 13.75 42.41 -25.15
CA PRO A 430 13.13 43.67 -24.71
C PRO A 430 14.09 44.52 -23.85
N PRO A 431 13.96 45.86 -23.89
CA PRO A 431 14.84 46.79 -23.17
C PRO A 431 14.57 46.79 -21.67
N GLY A 432 15.65 46.82 -20.88
CA GLY A 432 15.58 47.03 -19.45
C GLY A 432 15.22 48.47 -19.13
N GLU A 433 14.32 48.65 -18.15
CA GLU A 433 14.10 49.93 -17.48
C GLU A 433 14.95 50.00 -16.21
N GLY A 434 15.54 51.21 -16.01
CA GLY A 434 16.48 51.57 -14.96
C GLY A 434 15.86 51.82 -13.59
#